data_11435653f1d76d12c8331962090e2390
#
_entry.id   11435653f1d76d12c8331962090e2390
#
_cell.length_a   1.000
_cell.length_b   1.000
_cell.length_c   1.000
_cell.angle_alpha   90.00
_cell.angle_beta   90.00
_cell.angle_gamma   90.00
#
_symmetry.space_group_name_H-M   'P 1'
#
loop_
_entity.id
_entity.type
_entity.pdbx_description
1 polymer ?
#
loop_
_entity_poly.entity_id
_entity_poly.type
_entity_poly.pdbx_seq_one_letter_code
_entity_poly.pdbx_strand_id
1 'polypeptide(L)'
;MTENLSFVVNGRPVSLSIDSTTPLLSVLRDDLDLRGSKFGCGTEQCGTCMVLIDGKPEYSCSRDAATVEGKTITTVEGLSDTAGLHPLQQALLDEQAGQCGYCLSGILISAAALLASNPKPSRADIIAALDPHLCRCGIHNRVIRAVQKAATVIAGARP
;
A
#
# COMPACT_ATOMS: atom_id res chain seq x y z
N MET A 1 18.66 19.93 4.95
CA MET A 1 18.14 21.12 5.70
C MET A 1 16.77 20.76 6.25
N THR A 2 16.52 21.12 7.49
CA THR A 2 15.22 20.87 8.13
C THR A 2 14.18 21.84 7.59
N GLU A 3 13.05 21.31 7.12
CA GLU A 3 11.93 22.06 6.56
C GLU A 3 10.63 21.63 7.23
N ASN A 4 9.64 22.51 7.28
CA ASN A 4 8.30 22.17 7.74
C ASN A 4 7.51 21.63 6.55
N LEU A 5 7.28 20.32 6.54
CA LEU A 5 6.52 19.65 5.50
C LEU A 5 5.11 19.33 6.01
N SER A 6 4.12 19.56 5.16
CA SER A 6 2.71 19.33 5.47
C SER A 6 2.07 18.47 4.39
N PHE A 7 1.43 17.38 4.78
CA PHE A 7 0.73 16.43 3.89
C PHE A 7 -0.38 15.71 4.66
N VAL A 8 -1.19 14.92 3.99
CA VAL A 8 -2.26 14.14 4.63
C VAL A 8 -1.86 12.67 4.65
N VAL A 9 -1.94 12.02 5.81
CA VAL A 9 -1.67 10.57 5.94
C VAL A 9 -2.90 9.88 6.52
N ASN A 10 -3.44 8.90 5.78
CA ASN A 10 -4.61 8.13 6.19
C ASN A 10 -5.78 9.04 6.64
N GLY A 11 -6.02 10.11 5.87
CA GLY A 11 -7.08 11.08 6.14
C GLY A 11 -6.78 12.09 7.26
N ARG A 12 -5.60 12.07 7.86
CA ARG A 12 -5.19 12.99 8.94
C ARG A 12 -4.15 13.99 8.43
N PRO A 13 -4.33 15.29 8.62
CA PRO A 13 -3.29 16.27 8.31
C PRO A 13 -2.10 16.09 9.26
N VAL A 14 -0.91 16.13 8.68
CA VAL A 14 0.37 16.00 9.37
C VAL A 14 1.27 17.16 9.00
N SER A 15 1.98 17.72 9.97
CA SER A 15 3.02 18.72 9.76
C SER A 15 4.23 18.34 10.61
N LEU A 16 5.39 18.19 9.96
CA LEU A 16 6.63 17.72 10.58
C LEU A 16 7.79 18.64 10.20
N SER A 17 8.68 18.87 11.14
CA SER A 17 9.94 19.58 10.91
C SER A 17 11.06 18.53 10.75
N ILE A 18 11.36 18.17 9.52
CA ILE A 18 12.28 17.07 9.17
C ILE A 18 13.25 17.49 8.08
N ASP A 19 14.31 16.73 7.88
CA ASP A 19 15.15 16.92 6.71
C ASP A 19 14.36 16.54 5.44
N SER A 20 14.33 17.46 4.47
CA SER A 20 13.56 17.33 3.22
C SER A 20 13.95 16.12 2.38
N THR A 21 15.17 15.61 2.53
CA THR A 21 15.70 14.41 1.85
C THR A 21 15.48 13.11 2.63
N THR A 22 14.81 13.17 3.79
CA THR A 22 14.46 11.96 4.53
C THR A 22 13.54 11.08 3.68
N PRO A 23 13.84 9.78 3.50
CA PRO A 23 12.96 8.89 2.78
C PRO A 23 11.54 8.85 3.40
N LEU A 24 10.51 8.96 2.58
CA LEU A 24 9.13 8.92 3.03
C LEU A 24 8.83 7.69 3.91
N LEU A 25 9.42 6.54 3.58
CA LEU A 25 9.27 5.32 4.39
C LEU A 25 9.75 5.53 5.84
N SER A 26 10.87 6.22 6.04
CA SER A 26 11.38 6.52 7.38
C SER A 26 10.43 7.45 8.12
N VAL A 27 9.95 8.50 7.47
CA VAL A 27 8.95 9.42 8.06
C VAL A 27 7.70 8.68 8.51
N LEU A 28 7.15 7.80 7.67
CA LEU A 28 5.97 7.02 8.02
C LEU A 28 6.21 6.10 9.22
N ARG A 29 7.37 5.46 9.29
CA ARG A 29 7.68 4.45 10.30
C ARG A 29 8.19 5.03 11.62
N ASP A 30 9.05 6.03 11.54
CA ASP A 30 9.82 6.51 12.69
C ASP A 30 9.19 7.75 13.31
N ASP A 31 8.65 8.69 12.49
CA ASP A 31 8.00 9.90 12.98
C ASP A 31 6.49 9.70 13.23
N LEU A 32 5.82 8.87 12.41
CA LEU A 32 4.36 8.66 12.49
C LEU A 32 3.95 7.30 13.06
N ASP A 33 4.89 6.44 13.41
CA ASP A 33 4.67 5.08 13.94
C ASP A 33 3.79 4.17 13.06
N LEU A 34 3.74 4.46 11.75
CA LEU A 34 3.02 3.66 10.75
C LEU A 34 3.95 2.58 10.18
N ARG A 35 4.01 1.44 10.85
CA ARG A 35 4.99 0.38 10.60
C ARG A 35 4.52 -0.71 9.63
N GLY A 36 3.34 -0.57 9.05
CA GLY A 36 2.80 -1.52 8.08
C GLY A 36 3.63 -1.61 6.80
N SER A 37 4.00 -0.47 6.21
CA SER A 37 4.96 -0.43 5.10
C SER A 37 6.35 -0.84 5.57
N LYS A 38 7.02 -1.70 4.80
CA LYS A 38 8.28 -2.35 5.23
C LYS A 38 9.47 -1.88 4.38
N PHE A 39 10.64 -1.76 5.02
CA PHE A 39 11.90 -1.62 4.31
C PHE A 39 12.34 -3.00 3.78
N GLY A 40 12.63 -3.09 2.49
CA GLY A 40 13.15 -4.30 1.86
C GLY A 40 14.44 -4.01 1.09
N CYS A 41 14.34 -3.71 -0.21
CA CYS A 41 15.52 -3.50 -1.05
C CYS A 41 16.13 -2.08 -0.93
N GLY A 42 15.33 -1.05 -0.63
CA GLY A 42 15.76 0.36 -0.64
C GLY A 42 16.02 0.94 -2.04
N THR A 43 15.68 0.20 -3.11
CA THR A 43 16.03 0.53 -4.50
C THR A 43 14.87 0.35 -5.47
N GLU A 44 13.63 0.43 -4.99
CA GLU A 44 12.40 0.32 -5.80
C GLU A 44 12.23 -1.01 -6.56
N GLN A 45 12.80 -2.11 -6.04
CA GLN A 45 12.79 -3.41 -6.73
C GLN A 45 11.80 -4.43 -6.13
N CYS A 46 11.46 -4.33 -4.84
CA CYS A 46 10.73 -5.39 -4.16
C CYS A 46 9.26 -5.07 -3.86
N GLY A 47 8.82 -3.82 -3.97
CA GLY A 47 7.44 -3.39 -3.77
C GLY A 47 6.94 -3.35 -2.33
N THR A 48 7.69 -3.86 -1.34
CA THR A 48 7.18 -3.99 0.04
C THR A 48 6.94 -2.66 0.76
N CYS A 49 7.55 -1.57 0.27
CA CYS A 49 7.39 -0.21 0.78
C CYS A 49 6.28 0.60 0.07
N MET A 50 5.51 -0.01 -0.82
CA MET A 50 4.45 0.70 -1.55
C MET A 50 3.46 1.38 -0.61
N VAL A 51 3.09 2.60 -0.98
CA VAL A 51 2.01 3.41 -0.41
C VAL A 51 1.21 4.03 -1.56
N LEU A 52 -0.02 4.49 -1.31
CA LEU A 52 -0.71 5.32 -2.29
C LEU A 52 -0.30 6.78 -2.07
N ILE A 53 0.08 7.46 -3.13
CA ILE A 53 0.26 8.90 -3.17
C ILE A 53 -0.76 9.45 -4.17
N ASP A 54 -1.70 10.24 -3.71
CA ASP A 54 -2.84 10.72 -4.50
C ASP A 54 -3.57 9.58 -5.24
N GLY A 55 -3.73 8.44 -4.55
CA GLY A 55 -4.41 7.25 -5.07
C GLY A 55 -3.57 6.35 -6.01
N LYS A 56 -2.32 6.69 -6.29
CA LYS A 56 -1.41 5.91 -7.13
C LYS A 56 -0.40 5.14 -6.29
N PRO A 57 -0.11 3.86 -6.60
CA PRO A 57 0.90 3.10 -5.89
C PRO A 57 2.30 3.60 -6.24
N GLU A 58 3.06 3.97 -5.23
CA GLU A 58 4.39 4.56 -5.34
C GLU A 58 5.33 3.96 -4.30
N TYR A 59 6.62 3.84 -4.64
CA TYR A 59 7.63 3.43 -3.69
C TYR A 59 7.92 4.54 -2.68
N SER A 60 8.07 4.18 -1.41
CA SER A 60 8.38 5.14 -0.35
C SER A 60 9.81 5.05 0.17
N CYS A 61 10.56 4.00 -0.15
CA CYS A 61 11.89 3.77 0.41
C CYS A 61 13.00 4.69 -0.14
N SER A 62 12.80 5.23 -1.33
CA SER A 62 13.78 6.10 -2.03
C SER A 62 13.20 7.48 -2.35
N ARG A 63 11.95 7.72 -1.98
CA ARG A 63 11.27 8.98 -2.26
C ARG A 63 11.52 9.97 -1.12
N ASP A 64 12.08 11.12 -1.43
CA ASP A 64 12.28 12.21 -0.49
C ASP A 64 10.94 12.76 0.02
N ALA A 65 10.85 13.02 1.32
CA ALA A 65 9.63 13.52 1.96
C ALA A 65 9.15 14.86 1.37
N ALA A 66 10.06 15.71 0.94
CA ALA A 66 9.71 16.99 0.28
C ALA A 66 8.87 16.79 -0.99
N THR A 67 9.01 15.67 -1.69
CA THR A 67 8.28 15.40 -2.95
C THR A 67 6.80 15.12 -2.73
N VAL A 68 6.39 14.90 -1.49
CA VAL A 68 5.00 14.63 -1.12
C VAL A 68 4.32 15.77 -0.35
N GLU A 69 4.97 16.94 -0.31
CA GLU A 69 4.37 18.16 0.25
C GLU A 69 2.99 18.41 -0.38
N GLY A 70 1.98 18.67 0.45
CA GLY A 70 0.60 18.92 0.04
C GLY A 70 -0.17 17.71 -0.51
N LYS A 71 0.44 16.52 -0.57
CA LYS A 71 -0.20 15.31 -1.13
C LYS A 71 -0.94 14.49 -0.08
N THR A 72 -1.77 13.57 -0.57
CA THR A 72 -2.47 12.59 0.25
C THR A 72 -1.78 11.22 0.15
N ILE A 73 -1.39 10.69 1.30
CA ILE A 73 -0.71 9.40 1.43
C ILE A 73 -1.65 8.42 2.12
N THR A 74 -1.79 7.23 1.55
CA THR A 74 -2.50 6.12 2.20
C THR A 74 -1.54 4.96 2.38
N THR A 75 -1.36 4.52 3.62
CA THR A 75 -0.60 3.32 3.97
C THR A 75 -1.53 2.12 4.12
N VAL A 76 -0.99 0.93 4.32
CA VAL A 76 -1.80 -0.28 4.52
C VAL A 76 -2.72 -0.17 5.74
N GLU A 77 -2.33 0.58 6.77
CA GLU A 77 -3.16 0.88 7.94
C GLU A 77 -4.39 1.72 7.58
N GLY A 78 -4.26 2.59 6.58
CA GLY A 78 -5.35 3.45 6.13
C GLY A 78 -6.32 2.79 5.16
N LEU A 79 -6.12 1.53 4.80
CA LEU A 79 -7.10 0.77 3.99
C LEU A 79 -8.32 0.36 4.81
N SER A 80 -8.15 0.08 6.10
CA SER A 80 -9.25 -0.21 7.03
C SER A 80 -9.89 1.09 7.50
N ASP A 81 -11.17 1.02 7.85
CA ASP A 81 -11.91 2.12 8.47
C ASP A 81 -12.62 1.66 9.76
N THR A 82 -13.47 2.51 10.32
CA THR A 82 -14.26 2.20 11.52
C THR A 82 -15.30 1.10 11.30
N ALA A 83 -15.67 0.81 10.05
CA ALA A 83 -16.61 -0.26 9.70
C ALA A 83 -15.94 -1.64 9.65
N GLY A 84 -14.59 -1.69 9.58
CA GLY A 84 -13.84 -2.94 9.61
C GLY A 84 -12.71 -3.03 8.59
N LEU A 85 -12.32 -4.27 8.27
CA LEU A 85 -11.27 -4.55 7.31
C LEU A 85 -11.71 -4.22 5.88
N HIS A 86 -10.79 -3.69 5.10
CA HIS A 86 -10.99 -3.57 3.66
C HIS A 86 -11.26 -4.95 3.05
N PRO A 87 -12.15 -5.09 2.03
CA PRO A 87 -12.45 -6.39 1.40
C PRO A 87 -11.22 -7.18 0.94
N LEU A 88 -10.15 -6.50 0.51
CA LEU A 88 -8.87 -7.14 0.19
C LEU A 88 -8.21 -7.78 1.41
N GLN A 89 -8.21 -7.11 2.55
CA GLN A 89 -7.61 -7.63 3.78
C GLN A 89 -8.39 -8.86 4.25
N GLN A 90 -9.72 -8.81 4.22
CA GLN A 90 -10.57 -9.95 4.55
C GLN A 90 -10.33 -11.12 3.58
N ALA A 91 -10.28 -10.85 2.27
CA ALA A 91 -10.05 -11.90 1.28
C ALA A 91 -8.68 -12.57 1.42
N LEU A 92 -7.63 -11.83 1.80
CA LEU A 92 -6.32 -12.42 2.10
C LEU A 92 -6.36 -13.37 3.30
N LEU A 93 -7.12 -13.03 4.34
CA LEU A 93 -7.33 -13.90 5.49
C LEU A 93 -8.09 -15.16 5.08
N ASP A 94 -9.19 -15.01 4.36
CA ASP A 94 -10.04 -16.13 3.91
C ASP A 94 -9.27 -17.11 3.01
N GLU A 95 -8.45 -16.60 2.11
CA GLU A 95 -7.62 -17.40 1.20
C GLU A 95 -6.31 -17.90 1.85
N GLN A 96 -6.10 -17.55 3.11
CA GLN A 96 -4.84 -17.83 3.82
C GLN A 96 -3.61 -17.41 2.96
N ALA A 97 -3.73 -16.24 2.32
CA ALA A 97 -2.76 -15.72 1.37
C ALA A 97 -1.57 -15.03 2.04
N GLY A 98 -1.13 -15.54 3.18
CA GLY A 98 0.03 -15.05 3.91
C GLY A 98 0.82 -16.18 4.55
N GLN A 99 2.14 -16.02 4.61
CA GLN A 99 3.03 -16.83 5.44
C GLN A 99 3.78 -15.86 6.37
N CYS A 100 4.94 -15.34 5.98
CA CYS A 100 5.66 -14.38 6.81
C CYS A 100 4.99 -12.99 6.85
N GLY A 101 4.17 -12.64 5.87
CA GLY A 101 3.42 -11.39 5.80
C GLY A 101 4.22 -10.16 5.33
N TYR A 102 5.53 -10.28 5.15
CA TYR A 102 6.41 -9.12 4.93
C TYR A 102 6.08 -8.34 3.66
N CYS A 103 5.78 -9.02 2.54
CA CYS A 103 5.43 -8.39 1.26
C CYS A 103 3.96 -7.95 1.17
N LEU A 104 3.10 -8.39 2.10
CA LEU A 104 1.65 -8.20 1.98
C LEU A 104 1.23 -6.73 2.06
N SER A 105 1.95 -5.89 2.81
CA SER A 105 1.64 -4.46 2.89
C SER A 105 1.66 -3.80 1.51
N GLY A 106 2.74 -4.00 0.76
CA GLY A 106 2.85 -3.45 -0.59
C GLY A 106 1.88 -4.08 -1.58
N ILE A 107 1.69 -5.39 -1.51
CA ILE A 107 0.72 -6.12 -2.34
C ILE A 107 -0.70 -5.58 -2.13
N LEU A 108 -1.12 -5.34 -0.89
CA LEU A 108 -2.42 -4.77 -0.55
C LEU A 108 -2.60 -3.38 -1.17
N ILE A 109 -1.59 -2.54 -1.09
CA ILE A 109 -1.61 -1.18 -1.65
C ILE A 109 -1.80 -1.23 -3.18
N SER A 110 -1.00 -2.02 -3.90
CA SER A 110 -1.12 -2.13 -5.36
C SER A 110 -2.44 -2.77 -5.78
N ALA A 111 -2.91 -3.79 -5.06
CA ALA A 111 -4.21 -4.40 -5.32
C ALA A 111 -5.37 -3.43 -5.07
N ALA A 112 -5.29 -2.60 -4.02
CA ALA A 112 -6.29 -1.58 -3.73
C ALA A 112 -6.37 -0.53 -4.85
N ALA A 113 -5.23 -0.05 -5.34
CA ALA A 113 -5.17 0.86 -6.48
C ALA A 113 -5.77 0.24 -7.76
N LEU A 114 -5.46 -1.03 -8.03
CA LEU A 114 -6.05 -1.75 -9.16
C LEU A 114 -7.57 -1.80 -9.04
N LEU A 115 -8.11 -2.24 -7.91
CA LEU A 115 -9.56 -2.38 -7.72
C LEU A 115 -10.30 -1.04 -7.69
N ALA A 116 -9.64 0.05 -7.32
CA ALA A 116 -10.19 1.39 -7.40
C ALA A 116 -10.37 1.84 -8.85
N SER A 117 -9.42 1.55 -9.73
CA SER A 117 -9.43 1.92 -11.15
C SER A 117 -10.14 0.89 -12.04
N ASN A 118 -10.02 -0.40 -11.71
CA ASN A 118 -10.64 -1.50 -12.44
C ASN A 118 -11.34 -2.46 -11.45
N PRO A 119 -12.65 -2.31 -11.21
CA PRO A 119 -13.38 -3.12 -10.24
C PRO A 119 -13.63 -4.57 -10.68
N LYS A 120 -13.36 -4.90 -11.92
CA LYS A 120 -13.50 -6.26 -12.49
C LYS A 120 -12.23 -6.67 -13.24
N PRO A 121 -11.08 -6.75 -12.55
CA PRO A 121 -9.82 -7.05 -13.22
C PRO A 121 -9.79 -8.50 -13.72
N SER A 122 -9.22 -8.69 -14.89
CA SER A 122 -8.85 -10.03 -15.35
C SER A 122 -7.69 -10.58 -14.50
N ARG A 123 -7.45 -11.90 -14.58
CA ARG A 123 -6.27 -12.49 -13.94
C ARG A 123 -4.97 -11.84 -14.44
N ALA A 124 -4.89 -11.49 -15.72
CA ALA A 124 -3.74 -10.84 -16.31
C ALA A 124 -3.52 -9.44 -15.75
N ASP A 125 -4.59 -8.65 -15.54
CA ASP A 125 -4.50 -7.34 -14.90
C ASP A 125 -3.96 -7.43 -13.47
N ILE A 126 -4.42 -8.43 -12.72
CA ILE A 126 -3.94 -8.67 -11.35
C ILE A 126 -2.46 -9.03 -11.34
N ILE A 127 -2.03 -9.92 -12.23
CA ILE A 127 -0.61 -10.30 -12.35
C ILE A 127 0.23 -9.08 -12.68
N ALA A 128 -0.17 -8.28 -13.67
CA ALA A 128 0.56 -7.07 -14.07
C ALA A 128 0.66 -6.04 -12.94
N ALA A 129 -0.43 -5.81 -12.19
CA ALA A 129 -0.43 -4.89 -11.06
C ALA A 129 0.45 -5.37 -9.89
N LEU A 130 0.64 -6.67 -9.75
CA LEU A 130 1.42 -7.28 -8.66
C LEU A 130 2.85 -7.68 -9.06
N ASP A 131 3.22 -7.55 -10.34
CA ASP A 131 4.55 -7.86 -10.85
C ASP A 131 5.71 -7.16 -10.09
N PRO A 132 5.55 -5.90 -9.63
CA PRO A 132 6.58 -5.22 -8.84
C PRO A 132 6.84 -5.83 -7.45
N HIS A 133 6.07 -6.82 -7.01
CA HIS A 133 6.14 -7.34 -5.64
C HIS A 133 6.86 -8.67 -5.55
N LEU A 134 8.00 -8.69 -4.86
CA LEU A 134 8.75 -9.91 -4.58
C LEU A 134 8.20 -10.62 -3.33
N CYS A 135 7.96 -11.92 -3.46
CA CYS A 135 7.59 -12.78 -2.34
C CYS A 135 8.43 -14.06 -2.33
N ARG A 136 9.15 -14.30 -1.22
CA ARG A 136 9.97 -15.53 -1.07
C ARG A 136 9.15 -16.74 -0.64
N CYS A 137 7.95 -16.54 -0.09
CA CYS A 137 7.10 -17.62 0.42
C CYS A 137 6.25 -18.32 -0.66
N GLY A 138 6.20 -17.79 -1.89
CA GLY A 138 5.45 -18.42 -2.99
C GLY A 138 3.94 -18.31 -2.89
N ILE A 139 3.40 -17.27 -2.26
CA ILE A 139 1.96 -17.12 -2.00
C ILE A 139 1.15 -16.57 -3.19
N HIS A 140 1.79 -16.28 -4.32
CA HIS A 140 1.21 -15.50 -5.44
C HIS A 140 -0.16 -16.03 -5.91
N ASN A 141 -0.33 -17.34 -6.06
CA ASN A 141 -1.61 -17.90 -6.51
C ASN A 141 -2.74 -17.68 -5.50
N ARG A 142 -2.44 -17.69 -4.19
CA ARG A 142 -3.43 -17.40 -3.14
C ARG A 142 -3.78 -15.91 -3.14
N VAL A 143 -2.77 -15.04 -3.30
CA VAL A 143 -2.98 -13.59 -3.42
C VAL A 143 -3.86 -13.26 -4.62
N ILE A 144 -3.59 -13.85 -5.80
CA ILE A 144 -4.41 -13.62 -7.00
C ILE A 144 -5.86 -14.01 -6.75
N ARG A 145 -6.13 -15.19 -6.13
CA ARG A 145 -7.49 -15.60 -5.76
C ARG A 145 -8.14 -14.63 -4.78
N ALA A 146 -7.39 -14.15 -3.78
CA ALA A 146 -7.89 -13.18 -2.82
C ALA A 146 -8.28 -11.86 -3.50
N VAL A 147 -7.48 -11.37 -4.43
CA VAL A 147 -7.83 -10.15 -5.19
C VAL A 147 -9.08 -10.36 -6.05
N GLN A 148 -9.22 -11.50 -6.72
CA GLN A 148 -10.42 -11.85 -7.48
C GLN A 148 -11.67 -11.91 -6.59
N LYS A 149 -11.56 -12.51 -5.39
CA LYS A 149 -12.64 -12.57 -4.41
C LYS A 149 -13.04 -11.17 -3.93
N ALA A 150 -12.05 -10.35 -3.56
CA ALA A 150 -12.29 -8.97 -3.14
C ALA A 150 -12.95 -8.14 -4.25
N ALA A 151 -12.54 -8.31 -5.51
CA ALA A 151 -13.16 -7.65 -6.66
C ALA A 151 -14.66 -7.97 -6.76
N THR A 152 -15.04 -9.23 -6.54
CA THR A 152 -16.44 -9.65 -6.55
C THR A 152 -17.26 -8.98 -5.45
N VAL A 153 -16.70 -8.88 -4.24
CA VAL A 153 -17.35 -8.20 -3.10
C VAL A 153 -17.52 -6.70 -3.39
N ILE A 154 -16.47 -6.04 -3.85
CA ILE A 154 -16.49 -4.60 -4.14
C ILE A 154 -17.47 -4.28 -5.28
N ALA A 155 -17.48 -5.10 -6.34
CA ALA A 155 -18.40 -4.92 -7.45
C ALA A 155 -19.87 -5.14 -7.04
N GLY A 156 -20.14 -6.06 -6.12
CA GLY A 156 -21.48 -6.31 -5.59
C GLY A 156 -21.98 -5.27 -4.59
N ALA A 157 -21.06 -4.51 -3.97
CA ALA A 157 -21.39 -3.43 -3.04
C ALA A 157 -21.62 -2.06 -3.72
N ARG A 158 -21.30 -1.94 -5.00
CA ARG A 158 -21.57 -0.71 -5.78
C ARG A 158 -23.01 -0.72 -6.29
N PRO A 159 -23.81 0.33 -5.99
CA PRO A 159 -25.19 0.45 -6.47
C PRO A 159 -25.28 0.58 -8.00
#